data_fd74c687115caff7db20ae97838c3191
#
_entry.id   fd74c687115caff7db20ae97838c3191
#
_cell.length_a   1.000
_cell.length_b   1.000
_cell.length_c   1.000
_cell.angle_alpha   90.00
_cell.angle_beta   90.00
_cell.angle_gamma   90.00
#
_symmetry.space_group_name_H-M   'P 1'
#
loop_
_entity.id
_entity.type
_entity.pdbx_description
1 polymer ?
#
loop_
_entity_poly.entity_id
_entity_poly.type
_entity_poly.pdbx_seq_one_letter_code
_entity_poly.pdbx_strand_id
1 'polypeptide(L)'
;MPWIDACAIDDIEEEDVIRWDHGDRTFALYRSLDNAYYCTDGLCTHEQVHLSDGLVMDNEIECPKHNGLFDYTNGKALRAPVCEDLKTYPVKTEAGRVLVELD
;
A
#
# COMPACT_ATOMS: atom_id res chain seq x y z
N MET A 1 18.07 -6.86 -5.91
CA MET A 1 16.70 -7.32 -5.73
C MET A 1 15.92 -7.13 -7.01
N PRO A 2 15.11 -8.10 -7.42
CA PRO A 2 14.38 -7.96 -8.67
C PRO A 2 13.24 -6.95 -8.53
N TRP A 3 13.00 -6.24 -9.61
CA TRP A 3 11.82 -5.40 -9.75
C TRP A 3 10.72 -6.25 -10.39
N ILE A 4 9.58 -6.29 -9.73
CA ILE A 4 8.44 -7.10 -10.17
C ILE A 4 7.40 -6.16 -10.79
N ASP A 5 6.95 -6.49 -12.00
CA ASP A 5 5.88 -5.77 -12.68
C ASP A 5 4.56 -6.10 -11.98
N ALA A 6 3.98 -5.13 -11.31
CA ALA A 6 2.77 -5.34 -10.52
C ALA A 6 1.50 -5.02 -11.32
N CYS A 7 1.44 -3.85 -11.94
CA CYS A 7 0.23 -3.42 -12.66
C CYS A 7 0.55 -2.22 -13.56
N ALA A 8 -0.45 -1.80 -14.34
CA ALA A 8 -0.37 -0.56 -15.09
C ALA A 8 -0.58 0.64 -14.15
N ILE A 9 0.00 1.78 -14.50
CA ILE A 9 -0.16 2.99 -13.68
C ILE A 9 -1.63 3.39 -13.56
N ASP A 10 -2.44 3.15 -14.58
CA ASP A 10 -3.85 3.52 -14.58
C ASP A 10 -4.75 2.49 -13.91
N ASP A 11 -4.20 1.38 -13.42
CA ASP A 11 -4.97 0.40 -12.65
C ASP A 11 -5.29 0.92 -11.24
N ILE A 12 -4.60 1.96 -10.79
CA ILE A 12 -4.87 2.59 -9.50
C ILE A 12 -5.34 4.01 -9.77
N GLU A 13 -6.52 4.35 -9.26
CA GLU A 13 -7.04 5.72 -9.36
C GLU A 13 -6.31 6.64 -8.39
N GLU A 14 -6.38 7.95 -8.63
CA GLU A 14 -5.78 8.93 -7.73
C GLU A 14 -6.36 8.80 -6.33
N GLU A 15 -5.51 8.91 -5.33
CA GLU A 15 -5.90 8.82 -3.92
C GLU A 15 -6.65 7.52 -3.65
N ASP A 16 -6.07 6.39 -4.10
CA ASP A 16 -6.71 5.09 -3.94
C ASP A 16 -5.68 4.00 -3.67
N VAL A 17 -6.19 2.81 -3.39
CA VAL A 17 -5.42 1.63 -3.04
C VAL A 17 -6.00 0.42 -3.75
N ILE A 18 -5.12 -0.48 -4.20
CA ILE A 18 -5.55 -1.77 -4.75
C ILE A 18 -4.79 -2.91 -4.08
N ARG A 19 -5.37 -4.10 -4.12
CA ARG A 19 -4.73 -5.33 -3.68
C ARG A 19 -3.82 -5.86 -4.79
N TRP A 20 -2.64 -6.32 -4.41
CA TRP A 20 -1.73 -7.00 -5.33
C TRP A 20 -1.14 -8.22 -4.63
N ASP A 21 -1.37 -9.39 -5.20
CA ASP A 21 -0.83 -10.63 -4.69
C ASP A 21 0.34 -11.07 -5.57
N HIS A 22 1.39 -11.56 -4.95
CA HIS A 22 2.55 -12.10 -5.66
C HIS A 22 3.06 -13.32 -4.90
N GLY A 23 2.98 -14.48 -5.54
CA GLY A 23 3.27 -15.75 -4.88
C GLY A 23 2.28 -15.99 -3.75
N ASP A 24 2.79 -16.30 -2.57
CA ASP A 24 1.96 -16.50 -1.37
C ASP A 24 1.86 -15.25 -0.51
N ARG A 25 2.29 -14.11 -1.02
CA ARG A 25 2.31 -12.83 -0.31
C ARG A 25 1.24 -11.91 -0.87
N THR A 26 0.75 -11.00 -0.04
CA THR A 26 -0.24 -10.01 -0.44
C THR A 26 0.22 -8.61 -0.04
N PHE A 27 -0.05 -7.65 -0.92
CA PHE A 27 0.42 -6.28 -0.79
C PHE A 27 -0.71 -5.30 -1.05
N ALA A 28 -0.52 -4.06 -0.62
CA ALA A 28 -1.37 -2.93 -0.98
C ALA A 28 -0.54 -1.97 -1.82
N LEU A 29 -1.08 -1.57 -2.96
CA LEU A 29 -0.47 -0.57 -3.84
C LEU A 29 -1.29 0.70 -3.80
N TYR A 30 -0.62 1.83 -3.68
CA TYR A 30 -1.27 3.13 -3.50
C TYR A 30 -0.85 4.11 -4.58
N ARG A 31 -1.78 4.96 -4.97
CA ARG A 31 -1.49 6.13 -5.80
C ARG A 31 -1.91 7.37 -5.03
N SER A 32 -0.97 8.27 -4.79
CA SER A 32 -1.24 9.50 -4.05
C SER A 32 -1.86 10.56 -4.96
N LEU A 33 -2.34 11.64 -4.35
CA LEU A 33 -2.92 12.76 -5.10
C LEU A 33 -1.94 13.42 -6.06
N ASP A 34 -0.65 13.38 -5.75
CA ASP A 34 0.39 13.93 -6.62
C ASP A 34 0.98 12.86 -7.57
N ASN A 35 0.27 11.76 -7.75
CA ASN A 35 0.61 10.68 -8.69
C ASN A 35 1.93 9.98 -8.38
N ALA A 36 2.28 9.90 -7.10
CA ALA A 36 3.36 9.02 -6.65
C ALA A 36 2.76 7.66 -6.26
N TYR A 37 3.56 6.61 -6.39
CA TYR A 37 3.11 5.25 -6.16
C TYR A 37 3.88 4.62 -5.01
N TYR A 38 3.18 3.84 -4.17
CA TYR A 38 3.75 3.26 -2.96
C TYR A 38 3.26 1.83 -2.79
N CYS A 39 3.99 1.04 -2.01
CA CYS A 39 3.63 -0.34 -1.71
C CYS A 39 3.92 -0.65 -0.24
N THR A 40 2.96 -1.29 0.42
CA THR A 40 3.14 -1.80 1.77
C THR A 40 2.71 -3.27 1.80
N ASP A 41 3.00 -3.96 2.90
CA ASP A 41 2.31 -5.22 3.17
C ASP A 41 0.81 -4.99 3.12
N GLY A 42 0.07 -5.99 2.66
CA GLY A 42 -1.37 -5.83 2.40
C GLY A 42 -2.26 -5.97 3.62
N LEU A 43 -1.79 -6.65 4.66
CA LEU A 43 -2.58 -6.89 5.86
C LEU A 43 -2.27 -5.87 6.95
N CYS A 44 -3.33 -5.41 7.62
CA CYS A 44 -3.18 -4.53 8.77
C CYS A 44 -2.36 -5.24 9.86
N THR A 45 -1.43 -4.52 10.51
CA THR A 45 -0.59 -5.11 11.55
C THR A 45 -1.38 -5.44 12.82
N HIS A 46 -2.56 -4.84 13.00
CA HIS A 46 -3.42 -5.10 14.15
C HIS A 46 -4.37 -6.26 13.93
N GLU A 47 -4.93 -6.39 12.72
CA GLU A 47 -5.94 -7.37 12.37
C GLU A 47 -5.64 -7.99 11.01
N GLN A 48 -6.09 -9.23 10.80
CA GLN A 48 -5.91 -9.93 9.52
C GLN A 48 -6.94 -9.47 8.49
N VAL A 49 -6.99 -8.15 8.23
CA VAL A 49 -7.86 -7.57 7.22
C VAL A 49 -6.99 -6.86 6.18
N HIS A 50 -7.44 -6.90 4.93
CA HIS A 50 -6.66 -6.31 3.83
C HIS A 50 -6.87 -4.80 3.77
N LEU A 51 -5.78 -4.07 3.67
CA LEU A 51 -5.81 -2.60 3.64
C LEU A 51 -6.49 -2.07 2.37
N SER A 52 -6.56 -2.86 1.30
CA SER A 52 -7.27 -2.45 0.08
C SER A 52 -8.77 -2.26 0.32
N ASP A 53 -9.32 -2.79 1.40
CA ASP A 53 -10.71 -2.56 1.79
C ASP A 53 -10.87 -1.31 2.64
N GLY A 54 -9.79 -0.64 2.95
CA GLY A 54 -9.79 0.57 3.76
C GLY A 54 -9.98 1.84 2.96
N LEU A 55 -9.79 2.98 3.61
CA LEU A 55 -10.02 4.29 3.02
C LEU A 55 -8.71 5.07 2.94
N VAL A 56 -8.40 5.56 1.75
CA VAL A 56 -7.24 6.42 1.52
C VAL A 56 -7.68 7.88 1.61
N MET A 57 -6.97 8.66 2.44
CA MET A 57 -7.13 10.11 2.52
C MET A 57 -5.75 10.73 2.61
N ASP A 58 -5.43 11.62 1.69
CA ASP A 58 -4.09 12.22 1.60
C ASP A 58 -3.04 11.10 1.50
N ASN A 59 -2.05 11.07 2.37
CA ASN A 59 -1.01 10.04 2.38
C ASN A 59 -1.26 8.97 3.45
N GLU A 60 -2.53 8.78 3.83
CA GLU A 60 -2.89 7.89 4.93
C GLU A 60 -3.85 6.80 4.46
N ILE A 61 -3.71 5.63 5.05
CA ILE A 61 -4.63 4.51 4.85
C ILE A 61 -5.30 4.17 6.19
N GLU A 62 -6.62 4.20 6.20
CA GLU A 62 -7.40 3.82 7.37
C GLU A 62 -7.77 2.34 7.26
N CYS A 63 -7.38 1.57 8.28
CA CYS A 63 -7.74 0.16 8.35
C CYS A 63 -9.26 0.02 8.42
N PRO A 64 -9.89 -0.89 7.66
CA PRO A 64 -11.34 -1.03 7.70
C PRO A 64 -11.87 -1.54 9.04
N LYS A 65 -10.99 -2.01 9.92
CA LYS A 65 -11.37 -2.47 11.25
C LYS A 65 -10.79 -1.53 12.30
N HIS A 66 -11.66 -1.02 13.19
CA HIS A 66 -11.27 -0.18 14.32
C HIS A 66 -10.63 1.15 13.96
N ASN A 67 -10.64 1.53 12.67
CA ASN A 67 -10.17 2.84 12.19
C ASN A 67 -8.72 3.16 12.54
N GLY A 68 -7.86 2.15 12.63
CA GLY A 68 -6.43 2.35 12.75
C GLY A 68 -5.88 3.08 11.52
N LEU A 69 -4.82 3.86 11.70
CA LEU A 69 -4.33 4.73 10.65
C LEU A 69 -2.83 4.55 10.46
N PHE A 70 -2.40 4.46 9.19
CA PHE A 70 -0.99 4.40 8.81
C PHE A 70 -0.68 5.48 7.78
N ASP A 71 0.54 5.98 7.80
CA ASP A 71 1.09 6.74 6.68
C ASP A 71 1.66 5.72 5.69
N TYR A 72 1.03 5.56 4.52
CA TYR A 72 1.48 4.53 3.58
C TYR A 72 2.77 4.88 2.86
N THR A 73 3.22 6.13 2.92
CA THR A 73 4.48 6.52 2.28
C THR A 73 5.71 6.02 3.04
N ASN A 74 5.59 5.80 4.34
CA ASN A 74 6.69 5.31 5.18
C ASN A 74 6.29 4.13 6.08
N GLY A 75 5.01 3.75 6.10
CA GLY A 75 4.52 2.62 6.89
C GLY A 75 4.24 2.94 8.35
N LYS A 76 4.40 4.17 8.79
CA LYS A 76 4.25 4.50 10.22
C LYS A 76 2.82 4.36 10.70
N ALA A 77 2.66 3.70 11.85
CA ALA A 77 1.39 3.63 12.56
C ALA A 77 1.11 5.00 13.20
N LEU A 78 -0.05 5.58 12.87
CA LEU A 78 -0.39 6.95 13.28
C LEU A 78 -1.47 7.02 14.34
N ARG A 79 -2.37 6.03 14.40
CA ARG A 79 -3.52 6.07 15.32
C ARG A 79 -3.87 4.67 15.81
N ALA A 80 -4.11 4.57 17.12
CA ALA A 80 -4.57 3.32 17.71
C ALA A 80 -5.85 2.82 17.02
N PRO A 81 -6.10 1.50 17.00
CA PRO A 81 -5.36 0.48 17.73
C PRO A 81 -4.09 -0.02 17.06
N VAL A 82 -3.72 0.50 15.88
CA VAL A 82 -2.48 0.08 15.23
C VAL A 82 -1.29 0.69 15.97
N CYS A 83 -0.30 -0.12 16.30
CA CYS A 83 0.90 0.32 17.00
C CYS A 83 2.18 -0.22 16.36
N GLU A 84 2.07 -1.15 15.43
CA GLU A 84 3.21 -1.66 14.68
C GLU A 84 3.19 -1.08 13.28
N ASP A 85 4.36 -0.62 12.82
CA ASP A 85 4.49 -0.04 11.49
C ASP A 85 4.31 -1.11 10.41
N LEU A 86 3.81 -0.68 9.24
CA LEU A 86 3.75 -1.52 8.05
C LEU A 86 5.11 -1.59 7.40
N LYS A 87 5.46 -2.74 6.85
CA LYS A 87 6.63 -2.85 6.00
C LYS A 87 6.32 -2.21 4.65
N THR A 88 7.25 -1.40 4.16
CA THR A 88 7.14 -0.74 2.85
C THR A 88 8.16 -1.35 1.88
N TYR A 89 7.89 -1.17 0.58
CA TYR A 89 8.72 -1.70 -0.49
C TYR A 89 8.98 -0.60 -1.52
N PRO A 90 10.20 -0.51 -2.06
CA PRO A 90 10.48 0.48 -3.10
C PRO A 90 9.58 0.28 -4.31
N VAL A 91 9.12 1.39 -4.87
CA VAL A 91 8.26 1.40 -6.07
C VAL A 91 8.84 2.39 -7.07
N LYS A 92 8.80 2.01 -8.34
CA LYS A 92 9.09 2.94 -9.44
C LYS A 92 8.08 2.72 -10.55
N THR A 93 7.96 3.72 -11.42
CA THR A 93 7.16 3.58 -12.64
C THR A 93 8.08 3.62 -13.83
N GLU A 94 7.76 2.80 -14.84
CA GLU A 94 8.58 2.69 -16.04
C GLU A 94 7.70 2.20 -17.19
N ALA A 95 7.71 2.92 -18.30
CA ALA A 95 6.93 2.57 -19.49
C ALA A 95 5.46 2.30 -19.19
N GLY A 96 4.85 3.10 -18.29
CA GLY A 96 3.44 2.97 -17.95
C GLY A 96 3.12 1.85 -16.98
N ARG A 97 4.13 1.25 -16.37
CA ARG A 97 3.97 0.14 -15.42
C ARG A 97 4.44 0.52 -14.02
N VAL A 98 3.82 -0.07 -13.02
CA VAL A 98 4.23 0.05 -11.62
C VAL A 98 5.09 -1.15 -11.28
N LEU A 99 6.32 -0.90 -10.85
CA LEU A 99 7.28 -1.95 -10.50
C LEU A 99 7.59 -1.86 -9.02
N VAL A 100 7.63 -3.02 -8.37
CA VAL A 100 7.90 -3.12 -6.93
C VAL A 100 9.15 -3.96 -6.71
N GLU A 101 10.06 -3.46 -5.88
CA GLU A 101 11.25 -4.21 -5.49
C GLU A 101 10.96 -5.04 -4.24
N LEU A 102 10.99 -6.36 -4.39
CA LEU A 102 10.75 -7.29 -3.27
C LEU A 102 12.08 -7.84 -2.75
N ASP A 103 12.16 -8.00 -1.45
CA ASP A 103 13.31 -8.62 -0.79
C ASP A 103 13.22 -10.15 -0.78
#